data_2fbe0848aebf06fecde1701aaebbb884
#
_entry.id   2fbe0848aebf06fecde1701aaebbb884
#
_cell.length_a   1.000
_cell.length_b   1.000
_cell.length_c   1.000
_cell.angle_alpha   90.00
_cell.angle_beta   90.00
_cell.angle_gamma   90.00
#
_symmetry.space_group_name_H-M   'P 1'
#
loop_
_entity.id
_entity.type
_entity.pdbx_description
1 polymer ?
#
loop_
_entity_poly.entity_id
_entity_poly.type
_entity_poly.pdbx_seq_one_letter_code
_entity_poly.pdbx_strand_id
1 'polypeptide(L)'
;ETGFYTEVYFGRMGVRFIAINNNIDNDNPDSTEFAGILNIMNDWYLRDQSRKIRSAAQQKGRSGKPLTYNPCFGYVKDPKDKNHWLIDPEAADTVRRIFELAASGKSQLSICRTLVQEKRVTPGYYRFQHSPDGVGKQHTNRQPYNWDTRMLSKLVQRREYMGETVNFKTSYPERNAKQMMNPPEKRMCFPDTHEA
;
A
#
# COMPACT_ATOMS: atom_id res chain seq x y z
N GLU A 1 -14.99 20.17 5.87
CA GLU A 1 -15.23 20.41 7.33
C GLU A 1 -14.66 21.75 7.79
N THR A 2 -13.45 22.15 7.36
CA THR A 2 -12.80 23.41 7.79
C THR A 2 -13.65 24.64 7.44
N GLY A 3 -14.17 24.72 6.20
CA GLY A 3 -15.03 25.84 5.77
C GLY A 3 -16.29 26.02 6.63
N PHE A 4 -16.92 24.92 7.06
CA PHE A 4 -18.10 25.00 7.94
C PHE A 4 -17.76 25.67 9.28
N TYR A 5 -16.62 25.34 9.88
CA TYR A 5 -16.22 25.95 11.16
C TYR A 5 -15.85 27.41 11.01
N THR A 6 -15.10 27.78 9.98
CA THR A 6 -14.64 29.16 9.79
C THR A 6 -15.72 30.11 9.29
N GLU A 7 -16.62 29.64 8.41
CA GLU A 7 -17.62 30.48 7.75
C GLU A 7 -18.95 30.53 8.51
N VAL A 8 -19.33 29.44 9.20
CA VAL A 8 -20.66 29.31 9.82
C VAL A 8 -20.61 29.20 11.34
N TYR A 9 -19.78 28.24 11.84
CA TYR A 9 -19.85 27.89 13.26
C TYR A 9 -19.26 29.00 14.16
N PHE A 10 -18.07 29.47 13.85
CA PHE A 10 -17.43 30.52 14.68
C PHE A 10 -18.19 31.83 14.66
N GLY A 11 -18.73 32.24 13.51
CA GLY A 11 -19.59 33.42 13.41
C GLY A 11 -20.84 33.31 14.26
N ARG A 12 -21.52 32.15 14.25
CA ARG A 12 -22.73 31.93 15.08
C ARG A 12 -22.46 31.91 16.57
N MET A 13 -21.25 31.43 16.96
CA MET A 13 -20.85 31.36 18.36
C MET A 13 -20.19 32.65 18.87
N GLY A 14 -20.06 33.69 18.04
CA GLY A 14 -19.40 34.96 18.39
C GLY A 14 -17.91 34.80 18.65
N VAL A 15 -17.30 33.77 18.07
CA VAL A 15 -15.82 33.47 18.23
C VAL A 15 -15.08 34.18 17.12
N ARG A 16 -14.14 35.05 17.47
CA ARG A 16 -13.22 35.66 16.52
C ARG A 16 -12.14 34.67 16.12
N PHE A 17 -12.01 34.44 14.82
CA PHE A 17 -11.03 33.55 14.21
C PHE A 17 -10.07 34.37 13.34
N ILE A 18 -8.77 34.30 13.62
CA ILE A 18 -7.74 35.00 12.86
C ILE A 18 -6.74 33.98 12.32
N ALA A 19 -6.61 33.90 10.99
CA ALA A 19 -5.57 33.12 10.33
C ALA A 19 -4.46 34.04 9.83
N ILE A 20 -3.39 34.17 10.61
CA ILE A 20 -2.30 35.13 10.40
C ILE A 20 -1.64 34.95 9.01
N ASN A 21 -1.33 33.72 8.63
CA ASN A 21 -0.65 33.43 7.37
C ASN A 21 -1.48 33.78 6.12
N ASN A 22 -2.79 33.74 6.23
CA ASN A 22 -3.71 33.98 5.12
C ASN A 22 -4.36 35.37 5.21
N ASN A 23 -4.05 36.14 6.24
CA ASN A 23 -4.65 37.43 6.55
C ASN A 23 -6.19 37.40 6.59
N ILE A 24 -6.74 36.33 7.19
CA ILE A 24 -8.19 36.14 7.34
C ILE A 24 -8.59 36.50 8.76
N ASP A 25 -9.61 37.35 8.89
CA ASP A 25 -10.22 37.72 10.15
C ASP A 25 -11.75 37.72 9.95
N ASN A 26 -12.48 36.89 10.70
CA ASN A 26 -13.94 36.76 10.53
C ASN A 26 -14.72 37.97 11.00
N ASP A 27 -14.11 38.93 11.71
CA ASP A 27 -14.73 40.22 12.01
C ASP A 27 -14.67 41.20 10.81
N ASN A 28 -13.86 40.90 9.79
CA ASN A 28 -13.75 41.70 8.58
C ASN A 28 -14.50 41.01 7.41
N PRO A 29 -15.60 41.59 6.89
CA PRO A 29 -16.41 41.03 5.81
C PRO A 29 -15.56 40.68 4.56
N ASP A 30 -14.68 41.58 4.14
CA ASP A 30 -13.84 41.39 2.92
C ASP A 30 -12.94 40.18 3.05
N SER A 31 -12.37 39.94 4.23
CA SER A 31 -11.51 38.78 4.47
C SER A 31 -12.29 37.47 4.56
N THR A 32 -13.55 37.53 5.00
CA THR A 32 -14.44 36.35 5.09
C THR A 32 -14.86 35.89 3.70
N GLU A 33 -15.19 36.80 2.79
CA GLU A 33 -15.48 36.46 1.38
C GLU A 33 -14.26 35.84 0.70
N PHE A 34 -13.08 36.39 0.93
CA PHE A 34 -11.86 35.83 0.41
C PHE A 34 -11.52 34.44 0.97
N ALA A 35 -11.82 34.19 2.24
CA ALA A 35 -11.69 32.88 2.86
C ALA A 35 -12.55 31.81 2.16
N GLY A 36 -13.79 32.14 1.80
CA GLY A 36 -14.68 31.26 1.03
C GLY A 36 -14.06 30.86 -0.33
N ILE A 37 -13.52 31.81 -1.06
CA ILE A 37 -12.82 31.58 -2.34
C ILE A 37 -11.60 30.66 -2.14
N LEU A 38 -10.77 30.93 -1.14
CA LEU A 38 -9.61 30.10 -0.83
C LEU A 38 -10.01 28.64 -0.49
N ASN A 39 -11.08 28.45 0.26
CA ASN A 39 -11.59 27.12 0.59
C ASN A 39 -12.02 26.35 -0.67
N ILE A 40 -12.71 27.01 -1.61
CA ILE A 40 -13.12 26.43 -2.89
C ILE A 40 -11.89 26.08 -3.73
N MET A 41 -10.91 26.98 -3.82
CA MET A 41 -9.67 26.73 -4.57
C MET A 41 -8.88 25.57 -3.98
N ASN A 42 -8.76 25.48 -2.66
CA ASN A 42 -8.07 24.38 -1.99
C ASN A 42 -8.79 23.03 -2.24
N ASP A 43 -10.13 22.99 -2.17
CA ASP A 43 -10.87 21.75 -2.47
C ASP A 43 -10.73 21.35 -3.95
N TRP A 44 -10.80 22.31 -4.86
CA TRP A 44 -10.54 22.07 -6.28
C TRP A 44 -9.12 21.55 -6.52
N TYR A 45 -8.10 22.16 -5.91
CA TYR A 45 -6.71 21.72 -6.00
C TYR A 45 -6.54 20.28 -5.51
N LEU A 46 -7.09 19.93 -4.35
CA LEU A 46 -7.05 18.58 -3.81
C LEU A 46 -7.73 17.56 -4.74
N ARG A 47 -8.86 17.93 -5.34
CA ARG A 47 -9.57 17.09 -6.32
C ARG A 47 -8.74 16.87 -7.59
N ASP A 48 -8.11 17.93 -8.09
CA ASP A 48 -7.25 17.85 -9.27
C ASP A 48 -6.01 16.99 -9.00
N GLN A 49 -5.31 17.17 -7.89
CA GLN A 49 -4.19 16.34 -7.47
C GLN A 49 -4.60 14.87 -7.35
N SER A 50 -5.73 14.58 -6.71
CA SER A 50 -6.26 13.22 -6.59
C SER A 50 -6.53 12.59 -7.97
N ARG A 51 -7.07 13.36 -8.91
CA ARG A 51 -7.33 12.93 -10.29
C ARG A 51 -6.03 12.60 -11.03
N LYS A 52 -5.03 13.47 -10.92
CA LYS A 52 -3.69 13.29 -11.52
C LYS A 52 -2.99 12.04 -10.97
N ILE A 53 -3.00 11.85 -9.66
CA ILE A 53 -2.40 10.65 -9.01
C ILE A 53 -3.08 9.37 -9.51
N ARG A 54 -4.42 9.35 -9.58
CA ARG A 54 -5.15 8.17 -10.07
C ARG A 54 -4.87 7.89 -11.55
N SER A 55 -4.81 8.93 -12.38
CA SER A 55 -4.49 8.79 -13.80
C SER A 55 -3.08 8.24 -14.00
N ALA A 56 -2.08 8.77 -13.28
CA ALA A 56 -0.72 8.27 -13.32
C ALA A 56 -0.60 6.81 -12.85
N ALA A 57 -1.30 6.44 -11.77
CA ALA A 57 -1.35 5.06 -11.30
C ALA A 57 -2.02 4.13 -12.30
N GLN A 58 -3.10 4.56 -12.97
CA GLN A 58 -3.75 3.78 -14.01
C GLN A 58 -2.84 3.59 -15.23
N GLN A 59 -2.18 4.64 -15.69
CA GLN A 59 -1.24 4.56 -16.80
C GLN A 59 -0.07 3.62 -16.47
N LYS A 60 0.55 3.79 -15.30
CA LYS A 60 1.61 2.91 -14.81
C LYS A 60 1.15 1.46 -14.73
N GLY A 61 -0.01 1.20 -14.13
CA GLY A 61 -0.53 -0.16 -13.96
C GLY A 61 -0.90 -0.84 -15.27
N ARG A 62 -1.41 -0.10 -16.25
CA ARG A 62 -1.73 -0.62 -17.59
C ARG A 62 -0.49 -0.88 -18.45
N SER A 63 0.63 -0.23 -18.16
CA SER A 63 1.91 -0.49 -18.85
C SER A 63 2.67 -1.71 -18.30
N GLY A 64 2.07 -2.51 -17.43
CA GLY A 64 2.72 -3.71 -16.84
C GLY A 64 3.67 -3.42 -15.69
N LYS A 65 3.94 -2.15 -15.39
CA LYS A 65 4.83 -1.78 -14.27
C LYS A 65 4.12 -2.03 -12.93
N PRO A 66 4.82 -2.58 -11.91
CA PRO A 66 4.20 -2.89 -10.63
C PRO A 66 3.72 -1.63 -9.91
N LEU A 67 2.48 -1.67 -9.43
CA LEU A 67 1.89 -0.61 -8.59
C LEU A 67 2.27 -0.75 -7.12
N THR A 68 2.68 -1.94 -6.70
CA THR A 68 3.08 -2.19 -5.32
C THR A 68 4.42 -1.55 -5.00
N TYR A 69 4.50 -0.89 -3.84
CA TYR A 69 5.76 -0.30 -3.40
C TYR A 69 6.81 -1.36 -3.09
N ASN A 70 6.44 -2.43 -2.42
CA ASN A 70 7.36 -3.51 -2.06
C ASN A 70 7.10 -4.75 -2.91
N PRO A 71 8.15 -5.43 -3.40
CA PRO A 71 8.05 -6.75 -4.00
C PRO A 71 7.43 -7.77 -3.05
N CYS A 72 6.98 -8.90 -3.57
CA CYS A 72 6.60 -10.03 -2.73
C CYS A 72 7.83 -10.66 -2.06
N PHE A 73 7.62 -11.43 -1.00
CA PHE A 73 8.69 -12.12 -0.29
C PHE A 73 9.44 -13.06 -1.24
N GLY A 74 10.75 -13.05 -1.24
CA GLY A 74 11.59 -13.75 -2.21
C GLY A 74 12.14 -12.86 -3.33
N TYR A 75 11.69 -11.58 -3.41
CA TYR A 75 12.15 -10.63 -4.41
C TYR A 75 12.56 -9.30 -3.77
N VAL A 76 13.52 -8.64 -4.42
CA VAL A 76 13.96 -7.27 -4.16
C VAL A 76 13.79 -6.41 -5.40
N LYS A 77 13.76 -5.10 -5.24
CA LYS A 77 13.78 -4.18 -6.38
C LYS A 77 15.17 -4.12 -7.00
N ASP A 78 15.21 -4.08 -8.32
CA ASP A 78 16.44 -3.75 -9.03
C ASP A 78 16.90 -2.33 -8.68
N PRO A 79 18.14 -2.12 -8.24
CA PRO A 79 18.70 -0.79 -8.00
C PRO A 79 18.69 0.11 -9.24
N LYS A 80 18.77 -0.46 -10.45
CA LYS A 80 18.80 0.26 -11.72
C LYS A 80 17.41 0.57 -12.23
N ASP A 81 16.45 -0.35 -12.09
CA ASP A 81 15.05 -0.14 -12.47
C ASP A 81 14.11 -0.58 -11.33
N LYS A 82 13.59 0.37 -10.58
CA LYS A 82 12.66 0.13 -9.46
C LYS A 82 11.34 -0.57 -9.87
N ASN A 83 11.06 -0.68 -11.16
CA ASN A 83 9.90 -1.41 -11.67
C ASN A 83 10.20 -2.88 -12.00
N HIS A 84 11.46 -3.27 -12.01
CA HIS A 84 11.90 -4.65 -12.20
C HIS A 84 12.22 -5.30 -10.84
N TRP A 85 11.93 -6.59 -10.72
CA TRP A 85 12.20 -7.36 -9.50
C TRP A 85 13.27 -8.39 -9.76
N LEU A 86 14.22 -8.48 -8.85
CA LEU A 86 15.28 -9.48 -8.82
C LEU A 86 14.99 -10.49 -7.72
N ILE A 87 15.44 -11.72 -7.91
CA ILE A 87 15.36 -12.75 -6.89
C ILE A 87 16.28 -12.37 -5.72
N ASP A 88 15.75 -12.41 -4.50
CA ASP A 88 16.49 -12.30 -3.26
C ASP A 88 16.93 -13.71 -2.81
N PRO A 89 18.20 -14.09 -2.90
CA PRO A 89 18.62 -15.47 -2.69
C PRO A 89 18.23 -16.03 -1.31
N GLU A 90 18.34 -15.22 -0.26
CA GLU A 90 18.04 -15.63 1.10
C GLU A 90 16.54 -15.87 1.31
N ALA A 91 15.72 -14.93 0.89
CA ALA A 91 14.26 -15.03 1.02
C ALA A 91 13.67 -16.07 0.03
N ALA A 92 14.22 -16.16 -1.18
CA ALA A 92 13.79 -17.10 -2.22
C ALA A 92 13.98 -18.56 -1.81
N ASP A 93 15.05 -18.88 -1.08
CA ASP A 93 15.27 -20.24 -0.57
C ASP A 93 14.10 -20.72 0.31
N THR A 94 13.57 -19.83 1.15
CA THR A 94 12.37 -20.15 1.96
C THR A 94 11.14 -20.32 1.08
N VAL A 95 10.98 -19.52 0.03
CA VAL A 95 9.86 -19.63 -0.91
C VAL A 95 9.91 -20.94 -1.67
N ARG A 96 11.07 -21.30 -2.24
CA ARG A 96 11.26 -22.58 -2.93
C ARG A 96 10.93 -23.75 -2.01
N ARG A 97 11.41 -23.72 -0.77
CA ARG A 97 11.13 -24.75 0.23
C ARG A 97 9.62 -24.91 0.48
N ILE A 98 8.87 -23.81 0.53
CA ILE A 98 7.41 -23.84 0.68
C ILE A 98 6.75 -24.55 -0.51
N PHE A 99 7.16 -24.22 -1.74
CA PHE A 99 6.60 -24.84 -2.95
C PHE A 99 6.99 -26.32 -3.07
N GLU A 100 8.20 -26.74 -2.70
CA GLU A 100 8.61 -28.16 -2.63
C GLU A 100 7.72 -28.95 -1.66
N LEU A 101 7.50 -28.41 -0.46
CA LEU A 101 6.66 -29.06 0.53
C LEU A 101 5.18 -29.14 0.08
N ALA A 102 4.70 -28.10 -0.60
CA ALA A 102 3.34 -28.08 -1.16
C ALA A 102 3.22 -29.11 -2.32
N ALA A 103 4.19 -29.17 -3.22
CA ALA A 103 4.24 -30.13 -4.31
C ALA A 103 4.33 -31.58 -3.81
N SER A 104 4.98 -31.82 -2.67
CA SER A 104 4.99 -33.14 -2.01
C SER A 104 3.67 -33.54 -1.35
N GLY A 105 2.62 -32.72 -1.46
CA GLY A 105 1.28 -33.02 -0.93
C GLY A 105 1.12 -32.79 0.58
N LYS A 106 2.05 -32.10 1.24
CA LYS A 106 1.90 -31.79 2.67
C LYS A 106 0.80 -30.79 2.93
N SER A 107 0.07 -30.98 4.03
CA SER A 107 -0.96 -30.02 4.46
C SER A 107 -0.33 -28.70 4.88
N GLN A 108 -1.06 -27.58 4.74
CA GLN A 108 -0.59 -26.25 5.12
C GLN A 108 -0.08 -26.17 6.56
N LEU A 109 -0.77 -26.85 7.49
CA LEU A 109 -0.35 -26.90 8.89
C LEU A 109 0.97 -27.65 9.06
N SER A 110 1.16 -28.75 8.33
CA SER A 110 2.43 -29.51 8.33
C SER A 110 3.57 -28.67 7.78
N ILE A 111 3.33 -27.92 6.69
CA ILE A 111 4.32 -27.00 6.11
C ILE A 111 4.71 -25.93 7.14
N CYS A 112 3.75 -25.28 7.80
CA CYS A 112 4.03 -24.30 8.85
C CYS A 112 4.91 -24.87 9.96
N ARG A 113 4.60 -26.08 10.45
CA ARG A 113 5.40 -26.76 11.49
C ARG A 113 6.82 -27.06 11.02
N THR A 114 7.01 -27.52 9.77
CA THR A 114 8.31 -27.78 9.18
C THR A 114 9.13 -26.48 9.09
N LEU A 115 8.53 -25.36 8.64
CA LEU A 115 9.23 -24.07 8.54
C LEU A 115 9.65 -23.53 9.91
N VAL A 116 8.83 -23.76 10.95
CA VAL A 116 9.18 -23.41 12.35
C VAL A 116 10.37 -24.25 12.82
N GLN A 117 10.36 -25.56 12.57
CA GLN A 117 11.46 -26.49 12.93
C GLN A 117 12.76 -26.14 12.20
N GLU A 118 12.67 -25.78 10.93
CA GLU A 118 13.82 -25.35 10.09
C GLU A 118 14.25 -23.90 10.43
N LYS A 119 13.59 -23.22 11.38
CA LYS A 119 13.85 -21.82 11.78
C LYS A 119 13.84 -20.85 10.58
N ARG A 120 12.91 -21.06 9.65
CA ARG A 120 12.70 -20.17 8.51
C ARG A 120 11.98 -18.92 8.95
N VAL A 121 12.56 -17.74 8.63
CA VAL A 121 11.98 -16.45 9.02
C VAL A 121 10.73 -16.14 8.22
N THR A 122 9.74 -15.54 8.88
CA THR A 122 8.50 -15.10 8.24
C THR A 122 8.72 -13.88 7.36
N PRO A 123 7.92 -13.68 6.29
CA PRO A 123 8.01 -12.51 5.41
C PRO A 123 7.93 -11.17 6.15
N GLY A 124 7.13 -11.12 7.23
CA GLY A 124 6.99 -9.93 8.05
C GLY A 124 8.24 -9.61 8.86
N TYR A 125 8.88 -10.62 9.43
CA TYR A 125 10.11 -10.46 10.20
C TYR A 125 11.30 -10.16 9.29
N TYR A 126 11.42 -10.85 8.15
CA TYR A 126 12.45 -10.59 7.15
C TYR A 126 12.43 -9.12 6.68
N ARG A 127 11.25 -8.61 6.35
CA ARG A 127 11.10 -7.21 5.97
C ARG A 127 11.50 -6.24 7.09
N PHE A 128 11.18 -6.59 8.33
CA PHE A 128 11.58 -5.80 9.49
C PHE A 128 13.10 -5.72 9.63
N GLN A 129 13.81 -6.84 9.43
CA GLN A 129 15.28 -6.86 9.51
C GLN A 129 15.94 -6.05 8.40
N HIS A 130 15.38 -6.08 7.17
CA HIS A 130 15.98 -5.47 5.97
C HIS A 130 15.37 -4.11 5.61
N SER A 131 14.56 -3.50 6.48
CA SER A 131 13.99 -2.16 6.24
C SER A 131 14.96 -1.08 6.71
N PRO A 132 15.57 -0.28 5.80
CA PRO A 132 16.52 0.77 6.17
C PRO A 132 15.83 1.90 6.97
N ASP A 133 14.56 2.18 6.71
CA ASP A 133 13.83 3.33 7.28
C ASP A 133 13.11 3.00 8.59
N GLY A 134 13.32 1.79 9.13
CA GLY A 134 12.61 1.37 10.34
C GLY A 134 11.09 1.29 10.20
N VAL A 135 10.57 1.36 8.98
CA VAL A 135 9.15 1.14 8.67
C VAL A 135 8.79 -0.28 9.08
N GLY A 136 7.97 -0.42 10.09
CA GLY A 136 7.63 -1.70 10.72
C GLY A 136 8.27 -1.91 12.10
N LYS A 137 9.17 -1.04 12.56
CA LYS A 137 9.73 -1.09 13.93
C LYS A 137 8.68 -0.89 15.03
N GLN A 138 7.53 -0.32 14.69
CA GLN A 138 6.41 -0.14 15.64
C GLN A 138 5.75 -1.46 16.09
N HIS A 139 6.07 -2.58 15.45
CA HIS A 139 5.55 -3.91 15.82
C HIS A 139 6.67 -4.77 16.44
N THR A 140 7.14 -4.38 17.59
CA THR A 140 8.24 -5.02 18.35
C THR A 140 7.98 -6.47 18.78
N ASN A 141 6.74 -6.96 18.68
CA ASN A 141 6.34 -8.32 19.08
C ASN A 141 6.28 -9.34 17.92
N ARG A 142 6.96 -9.09 16.80
CA ARG A 142 6.99 -10.08 15.71
C ARG A 142 7.93 -11.22 16.05
N GLN A 143 7.35 -12.39 16.28
CA GLN A 143 8.13 -13.61 16.41
C GLN A 143 8.70 -14.01 15.05
N PRO A 144 10.01 -14.31 14.97
CA PRO A 144 10.70 -14.57 13.69
C PRO A 144 10.12 -15.76 12.92
N TYR A 145 9.66 -16.78 13.62
CA TYR A 145 9.27 -18.08 13.05
C TYR A 145 7.78 -18.38 13.18
N ASN A 146 6.95 -17.39 13.48
CA ASN A 146 5.51 -17.61 13.66
C ASN A 146 4.76 -17.72 12.32
N TRP A 147 4.90 -18.86 11.66
CA TRP A 147 4.20 -19.16 10.43
C TRP A 147 2.73 -19.50 10.69
N ASP A 148 1.84 -18.88 9.90
CA ASP A 148 0.38 -19.03 9.94
C ASP A 148 -0.10 -19.60 8.60
N THR A 149 -1.09 -20.49 8.66
CA THR A 149 -1.72 -21.11 7.47
C THR A 149 -2.33 -20.08 6.53
N ARG A 150 -2.88 -18.97 7.06
CA ARG A 150 -3.41 -17.87 6.23
C ARG A 150 -2.31 -17.15 5.45
N MET A 151 -1.15 -16.94 6.07
CA MET A 151 0.02 -16.35 5.43
C MET A 151 0.53 -17.27 4.32
N LEU A 152 0.66 -18.57 4.63
CA LEU A 152 1.10 -19.60 3.69
C LEU A 152 0.14 -19.69 2.49
N SER A 153 -1.17 -19.78 2.73
CA SER A 153 -2.18 -19.83 1.66
C SER A 153 -2.11 -18.61 0.74
N LYS A 154 -1.98 -17.40 1.31
CA LYS A 154 -1.81 -16.17 0.52
C LYS A 154 -0.52 -16.14 -0.29
N LEU A 155 0.56 -16.77 0.24
CA LEU A 155 1.84 -16.82 -0.44
C LEU A 155 1.77 -17.75 -1.65
N VAL A 156 1.30 -18.99 -1.46
CA VAL A 156 1.22 -20.00 -2.52
C VAL A 156 0.27 -19.61 -3.66
N GLN A 157 -0.76 -18.82 -3.38
CA GLN A 157 -1.71 -18.35 -4.39
C GLN A 157 -1.23 -17.15 -5.21
N ARG A 158 -0.04 -16.63 -4.95
CA ARG A 158 0.46 -15.46 -5.67
C ARG A 158 0.99 -15.82 -7.03
N ARG A 159 0.39 -15.23 -8.05
CA ARG A 159 0.83 -15.37 -9.45
C ARG A 159 2.18 -14.69 -9.73
N GLU A 160 2.62 -13.80 -8.85
CA GLU A 160 3.94 -13.19 -8.95
C GLU A 160 5.08 -14.21 -8.88
N TYR A 161 4.89 -15.35 -8.24
CA TYR A 161 5.88 -16.45 -8.26
C TYR A 161 5.97 -17.22 -9.59
N MET A 162 5.08 -16.88 -10.52
CA MET A 162 5.11 -17.36 -11.92
C MET A 162 5.73 -16.32 -12.86
N GLY A 163 6.42 -15.29 -12.33
CA GLY A 163 6.99 -14.21 -13.13
C GLY A 163 5.98 -13.15 -13.58
N GLU A 164 4.75 -13.14 -13.04
CA GLU A 164 3.71 -12.21 -13.44
C GLU A 164 3.63 -10.97 -12.54
N THR A 165 3.42 -9.81 -13.11
CA THR A 165 2.99 -8.63 -12.37
C THR A 165 1.46 -8.56 -12.32
N VAL A 166 0.89 -8.55 -11.12
CA VAL A 166 -0.56 -8.43 -10.91
C VAL A 166 -0.90 -7.05 -10.36
N ASN A 167 -1.55 -6.25 -11.19
CA ASN A 167 -1.98 -4.89 -10.85
C ASN A 167 -3.48 -4.80 -10.55
N PHE A 168 -3.91 -3.69 -9.95
CA PHE A 168 -5.31 -3.40 -9.60
C PHE A 168 -5.97 -4.45 -8.71
N LYS A 169 -5.22 -5.01 -7.76
CA LYS A 169 -5.74 -5.99 -6.79
C LYS A 169 -6.81 -5.41 -5.88
N THR A 170 -6.73 -4.10 -5.61
CA THR A 170 -7.64 -3.38 -4.73
C THR A 170 -8.10 -2.09 -5.38
N SER A 171 -9.28 -1.61 -4.98
CA SER A 171 -9.82 -0.31 -5.36
C SER A 171 -10.55 0.35 -4.21
N TYR A 172 -10.78 1.66 -4.33
CA TYR A 172 -11.66 2.43 -3.47
C TYR A 172 -12.92 2.74 -4.28
N PRO A 173 -14.10 2.18 -3.94
CA PRO A 173 -15.32 2.38 -4.71
C PRO A 173 -15.76 3.85 -4.70
N GLU A 174 -15.56 4.55 -3.58
CA GLU A 174 -15.93 5.95 -3.40
C GLU A 174 -14.88 6.71 -2.59
N ARG A 175 -15.00 8.05 -2.57
CA ARG A 175 -14.17 8.91 -1.72
C ARG A 175 -14.47 8.56 -0.25
N ASN A 176 -13.42 8.32 0.52
CA ASN A 176 -13.47 7.89 1.94
C ASN A 176 -14.04 6.48 2.20
N ALA A 177 -14.31 5.70 1.16
CA ALA A 177 -14.69 4.31 1.32
C ALA A 177 -13.49 3.45 1.76
N LYS A 178 -13.78 2.33 2.41
CA LYS A 178 -12.76 1.34 2.72
C LYS A 178 -12.23 0.70 1.44
N GLN A 179 -10.95 0.40 1.44
CA GLN A 179 -10.31 -0.32 0.36
C GLN A 179 -10.94 -1.72 0.22
N MET A 180 -11.33 -2.07 -1.00
CA MET A 180 -11.93 -3.36 -1.32
C MET A 180 -11.03 -4.16 -2.26
N MET A 181 -11.05 -5.49 -2.10
CA MET A 181 -10.38 -6.38 -3.03
C MET A 181 -11.16 -6.45 -4.34
N ASN A 182 -10.48 -6.26 -5.44
CA ASN A 182 -11.07 -6.44 -6.75
C ASN A 182 -11.21 -7.94 -7.07
N PRO A 183 -12.32 -8.36 -7.70
CA PRO A 183 -12.44 -9.70 -8.22
C PRO A 183 -11.39 -10.00 -9.29
N PRO A 184 -11.06 -11.27 -9.55
CA PRO A 184 -9.99 -11.64 -10.49
C PRO A 184 -10.10 -11.00 -11.88
N GLU A 185 -11.32 -10.86 -12.40
CA GLU A 185 -11.59 -10.29 -13.73
C GLU A 185 -11.19 -8.81 -13.86
N LYS A 186 -11.19 -8.07 -12.74
CA LYS A 186 -10.78 -6.65 -12.70
C LYS A 186 -9.28 -6.45 -12.47
N ARG A 187 -8.54 -7.53 -12.20
CA ARG A 187 -7.10 -7.47 -12.04
C ARG A 187 -6.42 -7.61 -13.38
N MET A 188 -5.33 -6.89 -13.57
CA MET A 188 -4.51 -7.02 -14.77
C MET A 188 -3.26 -7.81 -14.44
N CYS A 189 -3.05 -8.91 -15.16
CA CYS A 189 -1.88 -9.77 -15.05
C CYS A 189 -1.01 -9.59 -16.29
N PHE A 190 0.27 -9.37 -16.08
CA PHE A 190 1.27 -9.20 -17.13
C PHE A 190 2.32 -10.31 -16.95
N PRO A 191 2.43 -11.24 -17.92
CA PRO A 191 3.42 -12.30 -17.85
C PRO A 191 4.84 -11.80 -18.09
N ASP A 192 5.83 -12.61 -17.73
CA ASP A 192 7.25 -12.44 -18.03
C ASP A 192 7.82 -11.06 -17.66
N THR A 193 7.38 -10.52 -16.53
CA THR A 193 7.86 -9.22 -16.03
C THR A 193 9.09 -9.33 -15.14
N HIS A 194 9.37 -10.50 -14.61
CA HIS A 194 10.52 -10.83 -13.76
C HIS A 194 10.75 -12.35 -13.76
N GLU A 195 11.88 -12.77 -13.26
CA GLU A 195 12.23 -14.19 -13.14
C GLU A 195 11.31 -14.90 -12.13
N ALA A 196 10.86 -16.15 -12.45
CA ALA A 196 9.96 -16.96 -11.62
C ALA A 196 10.70 -17.74 -10.52
#